data_49b1288d62c17b8186f362bb8efca17d
#
_entry.id   49b1288d62c17b8186f362bb8efca17d
#
_cell.length_a   1.000
_cell.length_b   1.000
_cell.length_c   1.000
_cell.angle_alpha   90.00
_cell.angle_beta   90.00
_cell.angle_gamma   90.00
#
_symmetry.space_group_name_H-M   'P 1'
#
loop_
_entity.id
_entity.type
_entity.pdbx_description
1 polymer ?
#
loop_
_entity_poly.entity_id
_entity_poly.type
_entity_poly.pdbx_seq_one_letter_code
_entity_poly.pdbx_strand_id
1 'polypeptide(L)'
;MLKMGLSALVLLIAGVLTVLLCLLMGEYLNVNAMPVALGAMLVVNLLGTRPAYVANMALTLIITLLTAKGTGLVTSQTLSVLLTCSLGGLAAICMLRKNTTRVMVVVSGLVVGLVNFGILVCVRALTSSDMSGVWMDLAYAVGGAVVSAVLCVGLQPILETAFNLVTPSKLIELSN
;
A
#
# COMPACT_ATOMS: atom_id res chain seq x y z
N MET A 1 -5.88 -27.13 8.65
CA MET A 1 -4.63 -27.03 7.85
C MET A 1 -4.85 -26.41 6.46
N LEU A 2 -5.84 -26.81 5.68
CA LEU A 2 -6.08 -26.24 4.33
C LEU A 2 -6.29 -24.70 4.31
N LYS A 3 -7.07 -24.15 5.27
CA LYS A 3 -7.31 -22.70 5.34
C LYS A 3 -6.07 -21.87 5.66
N MET A 4 -5.14 -22.38 6.48
CA MET A 4 -3.88 -21.69 6.79
C MET A 4 -2.95 -21.62 5.56
N GLY A 5 -2.85 -22.71 4.80
CA GLY A 5 -2.05 -22.73 3.57
C GLY A 5 -2.61 -21.76 2.51
N LEU A 6 -3.93 -21.72 2.35
CA LEU A 6 -4.59 -20.80 1.42
C LEU A 6 -4.37 -19.33 1.79
N SER A 7 -4.48 -18.99 3.09
CA SER A 7 -4.23 -17.62 3.56
C SER A 7 -2.77 -17.19 3.36
N ALA A 8 -1.81 -18.10 3.59
CA ALA A 8 -0.39 -17.85 3.35
C ALA A 8 -0.10 -17.61 1.85
N LEU A 9 -0.73 -18.39 0.98
CA LEU A 9 -0.57 -18.26 -0.47
C LEU A 9 -1.16 -16.94 -0.99
N VAL A 10 -2.33 -16.53 -0.51
CA VAL A 10 -2.93 -15.22 -0.82
C VAL A 10 -2.02 -14.07 -0.37
N LEU A 11 -1.47 -14.16 0.85
CA LEU A 11 -0.56 -13.17 1.40
C LEU A 11 0.73 -13.06 0.56
N LEU A 12 1.28 -14.20 0.13
CA LEU A 12 2.46 -14.24 -0.72
C LEU A 12 2.18 -13.59 -2.08
N ILE A 13 1.08 -13.93 -2.74
CA ILE A 13 0.72 -13.37 -4.05
C ILE A 13 0.47 -11.87 -3.94
N ALA A 14 -0.31 -11.42 -2.96
CA ALA A 14 -0.55 -10.00 -2.74
C ALA A 14 0.76 -9.25 -2.45
N GLY A 15 1.68 -9.85 -1.67
CA GLY A 15 2.99 -9.29 -1.37
C GLY A 15 3.88 -9.16 -2.59
N VAL A 16 4.04 -10.26 -3.36
CA VAL A 16 4.87 -10.27 -4.59
C VAL A 16 4.33 -9.26 -5.60
N LEU A 17 3.03 -9.23 -5.81
CA LEU A 17 2.39 -8.28 -6.73
C LEU A 17 2.65 -6.83 -6.30
N THR A 18 2.52 -6.52 -5.01
CA THR A 18 2.80 -5.18 -4.48
C THR A 18 4.25 -4.79 -4.67
N VAL A 19 5.19 -5.66 -4.33
CA VAL A 19 6.63 -5.40 -4.49
C VAL A 19 6.96 -5.16 -5.97
N LEU A 20 6.46 -6.01 -6.86
CA LEU A 20 6.71 -5.88 -8.30
C LEU A 20 6.17 -4.56 -8.85
N LEU A 21 4.95 -4.17 -8.49
CA LEU A 21 4.36 -2.89 -8.91
C LEU A 21 5.11 -1.69 -8.32
N CYS A 22 5.54 -1.77 -7.05
CA CYS A 22 6.36 -0.73 -6.43
C CYS A 22 7.69 -0.54 -7.16
N LEU A 23 8.38 -1.62 -7.50
CA LEU A 23 9.65 -1.56 -8.23
C LEU A 23 9.46 -0.99 -9.64
N LEU A 24 8.45 -1.45 -10.37
CA LEU A 24 8.15 -0.94 -11.71
C LEU A 24 7.82 0.55 -11.66
N MET A 25 6.91 0.98 -10.79
CA MET A 25 6.54 2.39 -10.70
C MET A 25 7.67 3.27 -10.16
N GLY A 26 8.49 2.75 -9.25
CA GLY A 26 9.67 3.43 -8.74
C GLY A 26 10.74 3.65 -9.80
N GLU A 27 10.94 2.70 -10.70
CA GLU A 27 11.94 2.77 -11.78
C GLU A 27 11.47 3.66 -12.95
N TYR A 28 10.20 3.50 -13.38
CA TYR A 28 9.69 4.18 -14.57
C TYR A 28 9.12 5.58 -14.33
N LEU A 29 8.56 5.86 -13.14
CA LEU A 29 8.00 7.17 -12.83
C LEU A 29 8.82 7.90 -11.76
N ASN A 30 8.61 7.55 -10.51
CA ASN A 30 9.28 8.16 -9.37
C ASN A 30 9.08 7.26 -8.13
N VAL A 31 10.06 7.27 -7.24
CA VAL A 31 9.99 6.51 -5.98
C VAL A 31 8.80 6.96 -5.12
N ASN A 32 8.42 8.24 -5.17
CA ASN A 32 7.28 8.78 -4.44
C ASN A 32 5.90 8.34 -5.01
N ALA A 33 5.87 7.81 -6.25
CA ALA A 33 4.67 7.31 -6.90
C ALA A 33 4.40 5.82 -6.64
N MET A 34 5.24 5.15 -5.85
CA MET A 34 5.06 3.73 -5.54
C MET A 34 3.71 3.46 -4.88
N PRO A 35 2.95 2.44 -5.32
CA PRO A 35 1.67 2.05 -4.73
C PRO A 35 1.86 1.25 -3.43
N VAL A 36 2.54 1.86 -2.46
CA VAL A 36 3.01 1.21 -1.22
C VAL A 36 1.89 0.66 -0.33
N ALA A 37 0.71 1.26 -0.36
CA ALA A 37 -0.43 0.85 0.45
C ALA A 37 -1.23 -0.32 -0.15
N LEU A 38 -0.97 -0.70 -1.41
CA LEU A 38 -1.72 -1.75 -2.13
C LEU A 38 -1.75 -3.08 -1.36
N GLY A 39 -0.58 -3.54 -0.92
CA GLY A 39 -0.49 -4.81 -0.18
C GLY A 39 -1.26 -4.80 1.13
N ALA A 40 -1.16 -3.70 1.89
CA ALA A 40 -1.89 -3.53 3.13
C ALA A 40 -3.42 -3.51 2.88
N MET A 41 -3.88 -2.80 1.84
CA MET A 41 -5.30 -2.73 1.45
C MET A 41 -5.82 -4.10 0.99
N LEU A 42 -5.09 -4.82 0.15
CA LEU A 42 -5.48 -6.16 -0.32
C LEU A 42 -5.58 -7.15 0.85
N VAL A 43 -4.55 -7.19 1.70
CA VAL A 43 -4.53 -8.13 2.81
C VAL A 43 -5.63 -7.83 3.84
N VAL A 44 -5.91 -6.55 4.15
CA VAL A 44 -6.99 -6.21 5.08
C VAL A 44 -8.36 -6.60 4.54
N ASN A 45 -8.60 -6.44 3.24
CA ASN A 45 -9.87 -6.79 2.61
C ASN A 45 -10.08 -8.31 2.48
N LEU A 46 -9.02 -9.07 2.23
CA LEU A 46 -9.10 -10.52 1.98
C LEU A 46 -8.95 -11.35 3.26
N LEU A 47 -8.05 -10.98 4.15
CA LEU A 47 -7.65 -11.78 5.33
C LEU A 47 -7.95 -11.10 6.66
N GLY A 48 -8.30 -9.81 6.63
CA GLY A 48 -8.60 -9.01 7.82
C GLY A 48 -7.40 -8.26 8.39
N THR A 49 -7.64 -7.56 9.51
CA THR A 49 -6.70 -6.57 10.06
C THR A 49 -5.43 -7.15 10.66
N ARG A 50 -5.53 -8.28 11.38
CA ARG A 50 -4.36 -8.87 12.06
C ARG A 50 -3.24 -9.27 11.10
N PRO A 51 -3.48 -10.09 10.05
CA PRO A 51 -2.45 -10.42 9.07
C PRO A 51 -2.00 -9.21 8.25
N ALA A 52 -2.87 -8.20 8.06
CA ALA A 52 -2.51 -6.98 7.34
C ALA A 52 -1.41 -6.17 8.03
N TYR A 53 -1.42 -6.08 9.37
CA TYR A 53 -0.34 -5.40 10.10
C TYR A 53 1.01 -6.09 9.91
N VAL A 54 1.04 -7.41 10.02
CA VAL A 54 2.27 -8.21 9.83
C VAL A 54 2.76 -8.09 8.39
N ALA A 55 1.85 -8.22 7.42
CA ALA A 55 2.17 -8.05 6.00
C ALA A 55 2.73 -6.67 5.69
N ASN A 56 2.11 -5.61 6.23
CA ASN A 56 2.58 -4.24 6.02
C ASN A 56 4.01 -4.04 6.53
N MET A 57 4.35 -4.55 7.72
CA MET A 57 5.70 -4.47 8.27
C MET A 57 6.71 -5.23 7.40
N ALA A 58 6.36 -6.45 6.97
CA ALA A 58 7.23 -7.24 6.10
C ALA A 58 7.44 -6.56 4.74
N LEU A 59 6.38 -6.07 4.10
CA LEU A 59 6.45 -5.35 2.83
C LEU A 59 7.26 -4.05 2.94
N THR A 60 7.08 -3.29 4.02
CA THR A 60 7.86 -2.09 4.29
C THR A 60 9.36 -2.40 4.29
N LEU A 61 9.79 -3.44 5.00
CA LEU A 61 11.20 -3.84 5.05
C LEU A 61 11.71 -4.28 3.67
N ILE A 62 10.95 -5.11 2.96
CA ILE A 62 11.35 -5.62 1.64
C ILE A 62 11.49 -4.48 0.64
N ILE A 63 10.49 -3.61 0.51
CA ILE A 63 10.49 -2.49 -0.44
C ILE A 63 11.61 -1.51 -0.11
N THR A 64 11.79 -1.17 1.19
CA THR A 64 12.86 -0.27 1.61
C THR A 64 14.25 -0.83 1.30
N LEU A 65 14.49 -2.12 1.58
CA LEU A 65 15.78 -2.76 1.28
C LEU A 65 16.05 -2.85 -0.24
N LEU A 66 15.02 -3.10 -1.04
CA LEU A 66 15.16 -3.13 -2.49
C LEU A 66 15.46 -1.75 -3.07
N THR A 67 14.81 -0.70 -2.55
CA THR A 67 15.07 0.69 -2.94
C THR A 67 16.48 1.13 -2.50
N ALA A 68 16.93 0.70 -1.34
CA ALA A 68 18.24 1.05 -0.79
C ALA A 68 19.42 0.49 -1.61
N LYS A 69 19.23 -0.56 -2.41
CA LYS A 69 20.29 -1.11 -3.28
C LYS A 69 20.85 -0.11 -4.28
N GLY A 70 20.01 0.84 -4.73
CA GLY A 70 20.44 1.87 -5.69
C GLY A 70 20.99 3.15 -5.04
N THR A 71 20.54 3.49 -3.85
CA THR A 71 20.76 4.80 -3.22
C THR A 71 21.51 4.76 -1.90
N GLY A 72 21.64 3.59 -1.29
CA GLY A 72 22.20 3.42 0.05
C GLY A 72 21.14 3.42 1.16
N LEU A 73 21.50 2.86 2.33
CA LEU A 73 20.57 2.68 3.46
C LEU A 73 20.21 3.99 4.19
N VAL A 74 21.08 5.00 4.14
CA VAL A 74 20.92 6.26 4.90
C VAL A 74 20.78 7.44 3.95
N THR A 75 19.78 7.38 3.08
CA THR A 75 19.44 8.50 2.21
C THR A 75 18.06 9.04 2.56
N SER A 76 17.81 10.32 2.27
CA SER A 76 16.48 10.93 2.44
C SER A 76 15.41 10.16 1.66
N GLN A 77 15.77 9.63 0.49
CA GLN A 77 14.88 8.84 -0.35
C GLN A 77 14.48 7.51 0.31
N THR A 78 15.46 6.76 0.86
CA THR A 78 15.18 5.50 1.57
C THR A 78 14.35 5.74 2.84
N LEU A 79 14.64 6.83 3.57
CA LEU A 79 13.85 7.24 4.73
C LEU A 79 12.41 7.58 4.35
N SER A 80 12.21 8.31 3.24
CA SER A 80 10.86 8.61 2.72
C SER A 80 10.09 7.35 2.40
N VAL A 81 10.69 6.39 1.70
CA VAL A 81 10.06 5.10 1.36
C VAL A 81 9.69 4.32 2.62
N LEU A 82 10.60 4.22 3.58
CA LEU A 82 10.35 3.53 4.86
C LEU A 82 9.14 4.12 5.59
N LEU A 83 9.08 5.45 5.71
CA LEU A 83 8.00 6.14 6.41
C LEU A 83 6.67 6.07 5.64
N THR A 84 6.68 6.29 4.32
CA THR A 84 5.46 6.22 3.51
C THR A 84 4.89 4.81 3.44
N CYS A 85 5.73 3.77 3.30
CA CYS A 85 5.28 2.39 3.35
C CYS A 85 4.68 2.03 4.72
N SER A 86 5.38 2.36 5.82
CA SER A 86 4.92 2.00 7.16
C SER A 86 3.67 2.76 7.56
N LEU A 87 3.69 4.09 7.53
CA LEU A 87 2.59 4.93 8.00
C LEU A 87 1.42 4.97 7.01
N GLY A 88 1.71 5.02 5.70
CA GLY A 88 0.68 4.95 4.66
C GLY A 88 -0.09 3.63 4.71
N GLY A 89 0.60 2.50 4.85
CA GLY A 89 -0.03 1.20 5.02
C GLY A 89 -0.82 1.08 6.32
N LEU A 90 -0.31 1.61 7.44
CA LEU A 90 -1.06 1.67 8.71
C LEU A 90 -2.32 2.51 8.59
N ALA A 91 -2.26 3.68 7.94
CA ALA A 91 -3.42 4.53 7.69
C ALA A 91 -4.50 3.79 6.88
N ALA A 92 -4.10 3.07 5.82
CA ALA A 92 -5.00 2.23 5.03
C ALA A 92 -5.70 1.16 5.88
N ILE A 93 -4.95 0.42 6.71
CA ILE A 93 -5.49 -0.62 7.58
C ILE A 93 -6.47 -0.02 8.60
N CYS A 94 -6.13 1.10 9.22
CA CYS A 94 -6.99 1.78 10.19
C CYS A 94 -8.32 2.23 9.57
N MET A 95 -8.30 2.76 8.34
CA MET A 95 -9.51 3.19 7.63
C MET A 95 -10.39 2.00 7.24
N LEU A 96 -9.79 0.92 6.75
CA LEU A 96 -10.52 -0.26 6.27
C LEU A 96 -10.92 -1.23 7.39
N ARG A 97 -10.46 -1.02 8.61
CA ARG A 97 -10.71 -1.91 9.76
C ARG A 97 -12.20 -2.15 10.03
N LYS A 98 -13.05 -1.13 9.88
CA LYS A 98 -14.48 -1.20 10.20
C LYS A 98 -15.34 -1.52 8.98
N ASN A 99 -14.98 -1.01 7.82
CA ASN A 99 -15.75 -1.12 6.60
C ASN A 99 -14.83 -1.39 5.42
N THR A 100 -15.04 -2.53 4.75
CA THR A 100 -14.28 -2.96 3.56
C THR A 100 -15.09 -2.77 2.27
N THR A 101 -15.98 -1.77 2.23
CA THR A 101 -16.74 -1.46 1.01
C THR A 101 -15.83 -0.83 -0.05
N ARG A 102 -16.16 -1.01 -1.33
CA ARG A 102 -15.37 -0.47 -2.45
C ARG A 102 -15.17 1.06 -2.35
N VAL A 103 -16.21 1.77 -1.88
CA VAL A 103 -16.14 3.22 -1.65
C VAL A 103 -15.12 3.56 -0.58
N MET A 104 -15.09 2.80 0.52
CA MET A 104 -14.13 3.02 1.61
C MET A 104 -12.69 2.73 1.19
N VAL A 105 -12.46 1.81 0.25
CA VAL A 105 -11.13 1.59 -0.33
C VAL A 105 -10.66 2.82 -1.09
N VAL A 106 -11.53 3.44 -1.90
CA VAL A 106 -11.20 4.68 -2.62
C VAL A 106 -10.92 5.83 -1.65
N VAL A 107 -11.78 6.01 -0.64
CA VAL A 107 -11.58 7.03 0.41
C VAL A 107 -10.27 6.79 1.17
N SER A 108 -9.97 5.53 1.50
CA SER A 108 -8.70 5.20 2.18
C SER A 108 -7.49 5.54 1.31
N GLY A 109 -7.58 5.39 -0.02
CA GLY A 109 -6.54 5.82 -0.96
C GLY A 109 -6.26 7.32 -0.87
N LEU A 110 -7.30 8.15 -0.81
CA LEU A 110 -7.14 9.60 -0.65
C LEU A 110 -6.48 9.96 0.70
N VAL A 111 -6.91 9.32 1.78
CA VAL A 111 -6.31 9.53 3.10
C VAL A 111 -4.84 9.12 3.11
N VAL A 112 -4.50 7.98 2.53
CA VAL A 112 -3.11 7.53 2.39
C VAL A 112 -2.29 8.53 1.59
N GLY A 113 -2.84 9.06 0.50
CA GLY A 113 -2.18 10.09 -0.31
C GLY A 113 -1.83 11.34 0.50
N LEU A 114 -2.76 11.81 1.34
CA LEU A 114 -2.52 12.96 2.23
C LEU A 114 -1.49 12.64 3.32
N VAL A 115 -1.53 11.46 3.91
CA VAL A 115 -0.53 11.01 4.90
C VAL A 115 0.86 10.94 4.25
N ASN A 116 0.98 10.32 3.08
CA ASN A 116 2.24 10.21 2.37
C ASN A 116 2.79 11.59 1.98
N PHE A 117 1.95 12.50 1.52
CA PHE A 117 2.36 13.88 1.25
C PHE A 117 2.91 14.58 2.50
N GLY A 118 2.19 14.47 3.64
CA GLY A 118 2.66 15.03 4.91
C GLY A 118 4.03 14.49 5.32
N ILE A 119 4.27 13.18 5.14
CA ILE A 119 5.56 12.54 5.41
C ILE A 119 6.65 13.12 4.50
N LEU A 120 6.39 13.26 3.20
CA LEU A 120 7.37 13.79 2.24
C LEU A 120 7.74 15.24 2.57
N VAL A 121 6.77 16.07 2.96
CA VAL A 121 7.04 17.45 3.42
C VAL A 121 7.92 17.44 4.66
N CYS A 122 7.61 16.60 5.65
CA CYS A 122 8.43 16.48 6.86
C CYS A 122 9.87 16.03 6.54
N VAL A 123 10.05 15.02 5.70
CA VAL A 123 11.39 14.54 5.32
C VAL A 123 12.16 15.63 4.58
N ARG A 124 11.54 16.36 3.63
CA ARG A 124 12.18 17.49 2.97
C ARG A 124 12.60 18.58 3.95
N ALA A 125 11.73 18.95 4.87
CA ALA A 125 12.05 19.97 5.87
C ALA A 125 13.26 19.57 6.75
N LEU A 126 13.37 18.28 7.09
CA LEU A 126 14.49 17.76 7.89
C LEU A 126 15.81 17.67 7.11
N THR A 127 15.74 17.45 5.78
CA THR A 127 16.93 17.30 4.94
C THR A 127 17.38 18.61 4.29
N SER A 128 16.78 19.74 4.66
CA SER A 128 17.06 21.09 4.12
C SER A 128 16.99 21.15 2.59
N SER A 129 16.15 20.31 1.99
CA SER A 129 15.96 20.24 0.55
C SER A 129 15.08 21.40 0.07
N ASP A 130 15.34 21.85 -1.17
CA ASP A 130 14.56 22.90 -1.80
C ASP A 130 13.06 22.57 -1.80
N MET A 131 12.23 23.50 -1.34
CA MET A 131 10.77 23.36 -1.31
C MET A 131 10.10 23.52 -2.69
N SER A 132 10.88 23.85 -3.73
CA SER A 132 10.36 24.09 -5.08
C SER A 132 9.68 22.88 -5.72
N GLY A 133 10.07 21.65 -5.34
CA GLY A 133 9.50 20.40 -5.87
C GLY A 133 8.33 19.80 -5.07
N VAL A 134 7.83 20.47 -4.03
CA VAL A 134 6.77 19.94 -3.15
C VAL A 134 5.48 19.61 -3.90
N TRP A 135 5.13 20.40 -4.89
CA TRP A 135 3.92 20.16 -5.71
C TRP A 135 4.02 18.88 -6.56
N MET A 136 5.22 18.58 -7.06
CA MET A 136 5.48 17.31 -7.76
C MET A 136 5.37 16.13 -6.81
N ASP A 137 5.94 16.24 -5.61
CA ASP A 137 5.81 15.18 -4.59
C ASP A 137 4.36 14.96 -4.18
N LEU A 138 3.56 16.02 -4.06
CA LEU A 138 2.13 15.90 -3.82
C LEU A 138 1.45 15.08 -4.93
N ALA A 139 1.72 15.44 -6.20
CA ALA A 139 1.15 14.74 -7.35
C ALA A 139 1.52 13.25 -7.36
N TYR A 140 2.78 12.92 -7.10
CA TYR A 140 3.25 11.53 -7.04
C TYR A 140 2.69 10.77 -5.83
N ALA A 141 2.66 11.37 -4.64
CA ALA A 141 2.13 10.73 -3.43
C ALA A 141 0.63 10.41 -3.55
N VAL A 142 -0.15 11.39 -4.02
CA VAL A 142 -1.59 11.21 -4.24
C VAL A 142 -1.83 10.23 -5.40
N GLY A 143 -1.08 10.38 -6.50
CA GLY A 143 -1.16 9.47 -7.65
C GLY A 143 -0.90 8.02 -7.28
N GLY A 144 0.19 7.74 -6.57
CA GLY A 144 0.52 6.38 -6.09
C GLY A 144 -0.53 5.79 -5.15
N ALA A 145 -1.10 6.61 -4.27
CA ALA A 145 -2.16 6.18 -3.38
C ALA A 145 -3.48 5.89 -4.11
N VAL A 146 -3.85 6.72 -5.10
CA VAL A 146 -5.03 6.48 -5.94
C VAL A 146 -4.84 5.22 -6.78
N VAL A 147 -3.67 5.02 -7.38
CA VAL A 147 -3.33 3.79 -8.11
C VAL A 147 -3.45 2.57 -7.20
N SER A 148 -2.96 2.65 -5.94
CA SER A 148 -3.12 1.58 -4.95
C SER A 148 -4.59 1.23 -4.72
N ALA A 149 -5.45 2.23 -4.55
CA ALA A 149 -6.88 2.02 -4.30
C ALA A 149 -7.59 1.42 -5.52
N VAL A 150 -7.33 1.93 -6.73
CA VAL A 150 -7.91 1.43 -7.98
C VAL A 150 -7.50 -0.02 -8.24
N LEU A 151 -6.21 -0.32 -8.09
CA LEU A 151 -5.70 -1.69 -8.22
C LEU A 151 -6.28 -2.62 -7.15
N CYS A 152 -6.42 -2.15 -5.91
CA CYS A 152 -7.05 -2.93 -4.84
C CYS A 152 -8.49 -3.31 -5.20
N VAL A 153 -9.32 -2.35 -5.64
CA VAL A 153 -10.70 -2.59 -6.05
C VAL A 153 -10.79 -3.54 -7.26
N GLY A 154 -9.85 -3.44 -8.20
CA GLY A 154 -9.83 -4.30 -9.39
C GLY A 154 -9.31 -5.71 -9.12
N LEU A 155 -8.28 -5.85 -8.28
CA LEU A 155 -7.64 -7.14 -7.97
C LEU A 155 -8.43 -7.95 -6.92
N GLN A 156 -9.13 -7.28 -6.02
CA GLN A 156 -9.91 -7.93 -4.97
C GLN A 156 -10.86 -9.00 -5.52
N PRO A 157 -11.78 -8.74 -6.49
CA PRO A 157 -12.70 -9.75 -7.01
C PRO A 157 -11.99 -10.89 -7.74
N ILE A 158 -10.85 -10.62 -8.37
CA ILE A 158 -10.04 -11.64 -9.05
C ILE A 158 -9.47 -12.62 -8.01
N LEU A 159 -8.91 -12.10 -6.93
CA LEU A 159 -8.36 -12.92 -5.86
C LEU A 159 -9.46 -13.67 -5.07
N GLU A 160 -10.62 -13.03 -4.84
CA GLU A 160 -11.79 -13.67 -4.20
C GLU A 160 -12.29 -14.88 -4.99
N THR A 161 -12.39 -14.75 -6.31
CA THR A 161 -12.81 -15.86 -7.19
C THR A 161 -11.74 -16.93 -7.35
N ALA A 162 -10.48 -16.56 -7.53
CA ALA A 162 -9.38 -17.49 -7.69
C ALA A 162 -9.18 -18.39 -6.45
N PHE A 163 -9.37 -17.84 -5.26
CA PHE A 163 -9.17 -18.55 -3.99
C PHE A 163 -10.45 -18.96 -3.28
N ASN A 164 -11.61 -18.74 -3.89
CA ASN A 164 -12.92 -19.06 -3.30
C ASN A 164 -13.11 -18.46 -1.90
N LEU A 165 -12.61 -17.23 -1.69
CA LEU A 165 -12.69 -16.52 -0.42
C LEU A 165 -14.06 -15.87 -0.26
N VAL A 166 -14.67 -16.08 0.90
CA VAL A 166 -15.92 -15.39 1.28
C VAL A 166 -15.51 -14.17 2.11
N THR A 167 -15.42 -13.03 1.44
CA THR A 167 -15.09 -11.75 2.10
C THR A 167 -16.36 -11.05 2.60
N PRO A 168 -16.27 -10.13 3.57
CA PRO A 168 -17.40 -9.35 4.05
C PRO A 168 -18.10 -8.56 2.95
N SER A 169 -17.39 -8.05 1.96
CA SER A 169 -17.96 -7.35 0.80
C SER A 169 -18.83 -8.27 -0.06
N LYS A 170 -18.41 -9.51 -0.27
CA LYS A 170 -19.18 -10.50 -1.04
C LYS A 170 -20.45 -10.94 -0.29
N LEU A 171 -20.41 -10.99 1.03
CA LEU A 171 -21.60 -11.28 1.85
C LEU A 171 -22.64 -10.17 1.74
N ILE A 172 -22.23 -8.91 1.68
CA ILE A 172 -23.12 -7.76 1.51
C ILE A 172 -23.76 -7.76 0.11
N GLU A 173 -22.99 -8.09 -0.93
CA GLU A 173 -23.52 -8.21 -2.30
C GLU A 173 -24.54 -9.36 -2.45
N LEU A 174 -24.38 -10.45 -1.71
CA LEU A 174 -25.30 -11.60 -1.72
C LEU A 174 -26.56 -11.38 -0.86
N SER A 175 -26.54 -10.39 0.06
CA SER A 175 -27.68 -10.08 0.94
C SER A 175 -28.63 -9.01 0.37
N ASN A 176 -28.33 -8.44 -0.78
CA ASN A 176 -29.13 -7.45 -1.50
C ASN A 176 -29.79 -8.10 -2.72
#